data_e7cbd8830f624fc8064cb2a47969b427
#
_entry.id   e7cbd8830f624fc8064cb2a47969b427
#
_cell.length_a   1.000
_cell.length_b   1.000
_cell.length_c   1.000
_cell.angle_alpha   90.00
_cell.angle_beta   90.00
_cell.angle_gamma   90.00
#
_symmetry.space_group_name_H-M   'P 1'
#
loop_
_entity.id
_entity.type
_entity.pdbx_description
1 polymer ?
#
loop_
_entity_poly.entity_id
_entity_poly.type
_entity_poly.pdbx_seq_one_letter_code
_entity_poly.pdbx_strand_id
1 'polypeptide(L)'
;MTSRVRNYDLHLVIVFMSLAAAVIGSFGVASALIAKVDSISIEMLMIRPDALGNYMNSSFAVVFNLSLLASGSCFLLAMVAVFNIFPDLISRYIAVLGGVVGISIVLMGVFPINFLELHRKVSTLYLLSSLVLHSICLVDYFKPGSTMTKRMLTLSIISLCSGFVLLMLLDWSQLDFSECSADFPQYCVVSLSMWSLTQANILWCVCLGLSLLKTIRTQQNNLYKLI
;
A
#
# COMPACT_ATOMS: atom_id res chain seq x y z
N MET A 1 23.95 -15.66 -21.01
CA MET A 1 24.12 -15.86 -19.56
C MET A 1 23.73 -14.60 -18.76
N THR A 2 24.06 -13.41 -19.19
CA THR A 2 23.81 -12.13 -18.52
C THR A 2 22.33 -11.75 -18.30
N SER A 3 21.42 -12.07 -19.25
CA SER A 3 20.00 -11.73 -19.11
C SER A 3 19.25 -12.57 -18.03
N ARG A 4 19.61 -13.86 -17.89
CA ARG A 4 19.00 -14.73 -16.85
C ARG A 4 19.41 -14.32 -15.45
N VAL A 5 20.68 -13.99 -15.23
CA VAL A 5 21.18 -13.52 -13.93
C VAL A 5 20.49 -12.20 -13.55
N ARG A 6 20.43 -11.24 -14.48
CA ARG A 6 19.76 -9.97 -14.26
C ARG A 6 18.29 -10.12 -13.87
N ASN A 7 17.55 -11.02 -14.51
CA ASN A 7 16.14 -11.26 -14.17
C ASN A 7 15.98 -11.88 -12.78
N TYR A 8 16.88 -12.76 -12.36
CA TYR A 8 16.88 -13.35 -11.02
C TYR A 8 17.08 -12.27 -9.95
N ASP A 9 18.06 -11.40 -10.11
CA ASP A 9 18.36 -10.34 -9.17
C ASP A 9 17.19 -9.36 -9.03
N LEU A 10 16.56 -8.99 -10.14
CA LEU A 10 15.38 -8.12 -10.13
C LEU A 10 14.17 -8.77 -9.44
N HIS A 11 13.95 -10.08 -9.59
CA HIS A 11 12.90 -10.78 -8.84
C HIS A 11 13.16 -10.72 -7.33
N LEU A 12 14.41 -10.88 -6.90
CA LEU A 12 14.79 -10.73 -5.49
C LEU A 12 14.55 -9.30 -4.99
N VAL A 13 14.86 -8.28 -5.81
CA VAL A 13 14.56 -6.88 -5.47
C VAL A 13 13.07 -6.70 -5.22
N ILE A 14 12.18 -7.23 -6.07
CA ILE A 14 10.73 -7.12 -5.84
C ILE A 14 10.35 -7.79 -4.50
N VAL A 15 10.86 -9.00 -4.25
CA VAL A 15 10.57 -9.74 -3.01
C VAL A 15 11.00 -8.94 -1.80
N PHE A 16 12.27 -8.53 -1.73
CA PHE A 16 12.81 -7.84 -0.56
C PHE A 16 12.19 -6.46 -0.37
N MET A 17 12.03 -5.68 -1.43
CA MET A 17 11.49 -4.32 -1.34
C MET A 17 10.00 -4.31 -1.00
N SER A 18 9.18 -5.22 -1.56
CA SER A 18 7.77 -5.30 -1.19
C SER A 18 7.56 -5.78 0.25
N LEU A 19 8.34 -6.76 0.72
CA LEU A 19 8.29 -7.20 2.12
C LEU A 19 8.82 -6.12 3.07
N ALA A 20 9.91 -5.44 2.73
CA ALA A 20 10.44 -4.32 3.51
C ALA A 20 9.42 -3.18 3.61
N ALA A 21 8.76 -2.81 2.50
CA ALA A 21 7.70 -1.81 2.50
C ALA A 21 6.59 -2.17 3.49
N ALA A 22 6.11 -3.42 3.46
CA ALA A 22 5.07 -3.89 4.36
C ALA A 22 5.50 -3.88 5.84
N VAL A 23 6.71 -4.37 6.14
CA VAL A 23 7.23 -4.43 7.52
C VAL A 23 7.46 -3.04 8.08
N ILE A 24 8.11 -2.15 7.31
CA ILE A 24 8.41 -0.77 7.75
C ILE A 24 7.10 0.02 7.94
N GLY A 25 6.17 -0.07 6.99
CA GLY A 25 4.87 0.59 7.10
C GLY A 25 4.06 0.09 8.29
N SER A 26 4.00 -1.22 8.51
CA SER A 26 3.32 -1.81 9.67
C SER A 26 3.96 -1.40 10.99
N PHE A 27 5.30 -1.33 11.05
CA PHE A 27 6.02 -0.87 12.24
C PHE A 27 5.70 0.59 12.57
N GLY A 28 5.69 1.48 11.57
CA GLY A 28 5.35 2.88 11.76
C GLY A 28 3.92 3.08 12.27
N VAL A 29 2.96 2.37 11.66
CA VAL A 29 1.56 2.38 12.10
C VAL A 29 1.44 1.85 13.53
N ALA A 30 2.00 0.68 13.82
CA ALA A 30 1.88 0.05 15.13
C ALA A 30 2.51 0.90 16.24
N SER A 31 3.73 1.45 16.02
CA SER A 31 4.41 2.28 17.00
C SER A 31 3.64 3.57 17.32
N ALA A 32 3.14 4.27 16.29
CA ALA A 32 2.37 5.49 16.49
C ALA A 32 1.00 5.23 17.12
N LEU A 33 0.38 4.10 16.80
CA LEU A 33 -0.92 3.73 17.35
C LEU A 33 -0.80 3.35 18.83
N ILE A 34 0.19 2.51 19.21
CA ILE A 34 0.43 2.12 20.61
C ILE A 34 0.76 3.34 21.47
N ALA A 35 1.49 4.32 20.95
CA ALA A 35 1.83 5.54 21.67
C ALA A 35 0.63 6.50 21.86
N LYS A 36 -0.43 6.34 21.08
CA LYS A 36 -1.61 7.23 21.13
C LYS A 36 -2.75 6.68 21.97
N VAL A 37 -2.74 5.39 22.26
CA VAL A 37 -3.87 4.70 22.90
C VAL A 37 -3.40 4.01 24.18
N ASP A 38 -4.04 4.34 25.31
CA ASP A 38 -3.70 3.76 26.63
C ASP A 38 -4.10 2.27 26.72
N SER A 39 -5.04 1.82 25.88
CA SER A 39 -5.48 0.44 25.79
C SER A 39 -5.87 0.05 24.36
N ILE A 40 -5.63 -1.20 23.99
CA ILE A 40 -6.08 -1.75 22.70
C ILE A 40 -7.61 -1.87 22.76
N SER A 41 -8.31 -0.95 22.11
CA SER A 41 -9.76 -0.88 22.08
C SER A 41 -10.28 -0.56 20.66
N ILE A 42 -11.60 -0.69 20.48
CA ILE A 42 -12.28 -0.31 19.22
C ILE A 42 -12.07 1.19 18.91
N GLU A 43 -11.78 2.02 19.90
CA GLU A 43 -11.46 3.44 19.73
C GLU A 43 -10.29 3.68 18.79
N MET A 44 -9.34 2.73 18.68
CA MET A 44 -8.24 2.79 17.69
C MET A 44 -8.76 2.90 16.26
N LEU A 45 -9.86 2.21 15.94
CA LEU A 45 -10.47 2.24 14.61
C LEU A 45 -11.22 3.54 14.32
N MET A 46 -11.49 4.35 15.35
CA MET A 46 -12.08 5.68 15.22
C MET A 46 -11.04 6.75 14.85
N ILE A 47 -9.77 6.48 15.12
CA ILE A 47 -8.67 7.38 14.77
C ILE A 47 -8.36 7.20 13.30
N ARG A 48 -8.42 8.27 12.51
CA ARG A 48 -7.99 8.24 11.11
C ARG A 48 -6.48 7.90 11.05
N PRO A 49 -6.04 7.02 10.13
CA PRO A 49 -4.62 6.67 9.99
C PRO A 49 -3.69 7.87 9.77
N ASP A 50 -4.15 8.88 9.02
CA ASP A 50 -3.40 10.10 8.75
C ASP A 50 -3.15 10.97 9.99
N ALA A 51 -4.04 10.90 10.98
CA ALA A 51 -3.87 11.59 12.27
C ALA A 51 -2.68 11.07 13.10
N LEU A 52 -2.16 9.88 12.80
CA LEU A 52 -0.94 9.34 13.42
C LEU A 52 0.31 10.14 13.05
N GLY A 53 0.30 10.79 11.88
CA GLY A 53 1.39 11.64 11.40
C GLY A 53 1.35 13.08 11.92
N ASN A 54 0.38 13.46 12.79
CA ASN A 54 0.25 14.80 13.29
C ASN A 54 1.26 15.07 14.43
N TYR A 55 2.23 15.94 14.17
CA TYR A 55 3.27 16.30 15.14
C TYR A 55 2.74 16.98 16.41
N MET A 56 1.57 17.57 16.37
CA MET A 56 0.98 18.26 17.54
C MET A 56 0.28 17.28 18.48
N ASN A 57 -0.22 16.15 17.95
CA ASN A 57 -1.12 15.25 18.66
C ASN A 57 -0.61 13.81 18.78
N SER A 58 0.55 13.48 18.22
CA SER A 58 1.12 12.13 18.25
C SER A 58 2.60 12.18 18.62
N SER A 59 2.96 11.54 19.74
CA SER A 59 4.34 11.47 20.22
C SER A 59 5.29 10.74 19.26
N PHE A 60 4.76 9.82 18.43
CA PHE A 60 5.51 9.05 17.45
C PHE A 60 5.23 9.46 16.01
N ALA A 61 4.70 10.67 15.78
CA ALA A 61 4.46 11.19 14.43
C ALA A 61 5.71 11.16 13.54
N VAL A 62 6.88 11.47 14.11
CA VAL A 62 8.16 11.40 13.37
C VAL A 62 8.44 9.99 12.89
N VAL A 63 8.28 8.98 13.76
CA VAL A 63 8.50 7.56 13.39
C VAL A 63 7.52 7.13 12.32
N PHE A 64 6.25 7.50 12.46
CA PHE A 64 5.22 7.21 11.46
C PHE A 64 5.55 7.82 10.10
N ASN A 65 5.86 9.12 10.05
CA ASN A 65 6.15 9.81 8.79
C ASN A 65 7.43 9.31 8.13
N LEU A 66 8.49 9.01 8.90
CA LEU A 66 9.71 8.39 8.39
C LEU A 66 9.45 6.97 7.86
N SER A 67 8.56 6.22 8.52
CA SER A 67 8.17 4.89 8.02
C SER A 67 7.39 4.96 6.71
N LEU A 68 6.55 5.99 6.50
CA LEU A 68 5.89 6.23 5.20
C LEU A 68 6.92 6.54 4.12
N LEU A 69 7.90 7.41 4.39
CA LEU A 69 9.00 7.71 3.47
C LEU A 69 9.75 6.44 3.04
N ALA A 70 10.18 5.65 4.02
CA ALA A 70 10.96 4.44 3.75
C ALA A 70 10.11 3.35 3.06
N SER A 71 8.89 3.12 3.55
CA SER A 71 7.97 2.14 2.97
C SER A 71 7.58 2.48 1.53
N GLY A 72 7.21 3.74 1.28
CA GLY A 72 6.88 4.21 -0.07
C GLY A 72 8.06 4.11 -1.03
N SER A 73 9.29 4.44 -0.57
CA SER A 73 10.51 4.30 -1.37
C SER A 73 10.80 2.82 -1.70
N CYS A 74 10.67 1.92 -0.74
CA CYS A 74 10.81 0.48 -0.98
C CYS A 74 9.77 -0.02 -2.00
N PHE A 75 8.51 0.40 -1.85
CA PHE A 75 7.46 0.00 -2.78
C PHE A 75 7.70 0.55 -4.18
N LEU A 76 8.14 1.79 -4.32
CA LEU A 76 8.52 2.39 -5.60
C LEU A 76 9.64 1.58 -6.29
N LEU A 77 10.69 1.21 -5.54
CA LEU A 77 11.78 0.37 -6.08
C LEU A 77 11.28 -1.01 -6.52
N ALA A 78 10.36 -1.62 -5.76
CA ALA A 78 9.72 -2.87 -6.19
C ALA A 78 8.97 -2.68 -7.51
N MET A 79 8.21 -1.59 -7.69
CA MET A 79 7.47 -1.32 -8.92
C MET A 79 8.39 -1.03 -10.11
N VAL A 80 9.51 -0.34 -9.91
CA VAL A 80 10.54 -0.16 -10.94
C VAL A 80 11.10 -1.51 -11.40
N ALA A 81 11.34 -2.44 -10.47
CA ALA A 81 11.79 -3.79 -10.83
C ALA A 81 10.70 -4.59 -11.56
N VAL A 82 9.42 -4.49 -11.16
CA VAL A 82 8.27 -5.09 -11.89
C VAL A 82 8.23 -4.58 -13.32
N PHE A 83 8.33 -3.27 -13.54
CA PHE A 83 8.32 -2.66 -14.87
C PHE A 83 9.41 -3.21 -15.79
N ASN A 84 10.59 -3.51 -15.23
CA ASN A 84 11.74 -4.01 -16.00
C ASN A 84 11.69 -5.52 -16.28
N ILE A 85 10.97 -6.30 -15.45
CA ILE A 85 10.91 -7.76 -15.60
C ILE A 85 9.76 -8.19 -16.51
N PHE A 86 8.58 -7.60 -16.29
CA PHE A 86 7.38 -8.03 -17.00
C PHE A 86 7.12 -7.15 -18.23
N PRO A 87 7.28 -7.71 -19.46
CA PRO A 87 7.20 -6.92 -20.70
C PRO A 87 5.76 -6.66 -21.14
N ASP A 88 4.78 -7.37 -20.57
CA ASP A 88 3.39 -7.26 -20.99
C ASP A 88 2.75 -5.93 -20.51
N LEU A 89 1.83 -5.43 -21.32
CA LEU A 89 1.27 -4.08 -21.15
C LEU A 89 0.55 -3.91 -19.81
N ILE A 90 -0.22 -4.92 -19.36
CA ILE A 90 -0.98 -4.84 -18.11
C ILE A 90 -0.03 -4.78 -16.92
N SER A 91 0.99 -5.64 -16.87
CA SER A 91 2.00 -5.58 -15.80
C SER A 91 2.75 -4.25 -15.77
N ARG A 92 3.00 -3.63 -16.91
CA ARG A 92 3.59 -2.28 -16.98
C ARG A 92 2.65 -1.22 -16.41
N TYR A 93 1.36 -1.27 -16.71
CA TYR A 93 0.38 -0.37 -16.08
C TYR A 93 0.32 -0.56 -14.57
N ILE A 94 0.31 -1.81 -14.09
CA ILE A 94 0.39 -2.11 -12.66
C ILE A 94 1.66 -1.50 -12.04
N ALA A 95 2.80 -1.64 -12.70
CA ALA A 95 4.06 -1.09 -12.21
C ALA A 95 4.06 0.44 -12.17
N VAL A 96 3.56 1.10 -13.21
CA VAL A 96 3.48 2.57 -13.25
C VAL A 96 2.52 3.11 -12.19
N LEU A 97 1.32 2.54 -12.10
CA LEU A 97 0.33 2.97 -11.10
C LEU A 97 0.78 2.65 -9.67
N GLY A 98 1.38 1.47 -9.46
CA GLY A 98 2.01 1.14 -8.18
C GLY A 98 3.15 2.10 -7.85
N GLY A 99 3.91 2.56 -8.85
CA GLY A 99 4.90 3.62 -8.70
C GLY A 99 4.28 4.94 -8.24
N VAL A 100 3.15 5.35 -8.83
CA VAL A 100 2.41 6.55 -8.40
C VAL A 100 1.89 6.40 -6.96
N VAL A 101 1.38 5.24 -6.59
CA VAL A 101 1.00 4.93 -5.20
C VAL A 101 2.21 5.06 -4.27
N GLY A 102 3.36 4.49 -4.64
CA GLY A 102 4.60 4.59 -3.86
C GLY A 102 5.06 6.03 -3.66
N ILE A 103 5.05 6.84 -4.73
CA ILE A 103 5.35 8.27 -4.67
C ILE A 103 4.36 9.00 -3.74
N SER A 104 3.08 8.70 -3.83
CA SER A 104 2.06 9.31 -2.97
C SER A 104 2.31 8.98 -1.49
N ILE A 105 2.72 7.76 -1.16
CA ILE A 105 3.08 7.37 0.22
C ILE A 105 4.32 8.14 0.70
N VAL A 106 5.35 8.27 -0.14
CA VAL A 106 6.54 9.10 0.16
C VAL A 106 6.12 10.53 0.44
N LEU A 107 5.31 11.12 -0.43
CA LEU A 107 4.85 12.50 -0.29
C LEU A 107 3.96 12.71 0.94
N MET A 108 3.14 11.73 1.35
CA MET A 108 2.41 11.80 2.62
C MET A 108 3.35 11.84 3.83
N GLY A 109 4.49 11.15 3.77
CA GLY A 109 5.53 11.23 4.80
C GLY A 109 6.25 12.59 4.83
N VAL A 110 6.43 13.22 3.67
CA VAL A 110 7.03 14.57 3.54
C VAL A 110 6.05 15.66 3.96
N PHE A 111 4.79 15.51 3.57
CA PHE A 111 3.70 16.46 3.85
C PHE A 111 2.66 15.80 4.77
N PRO A 112 2.96 15.62 6.06
CA PRO A 112 2.00 15.09 7.01
C PRO A 112 0.80 16.03 7.17
N ILE A 113 -0.22 15.61 7.90
CA ILE A 113 -1.48 16.35 8.08
C ILE A 113 -1.28 17.79 8.60
N ASN A 114 -0.13 18.10 9.17
CA ASN A 114 0.25 19.47 9.57
C ASN A 114 0.38 20.43 8.37
N PHE A 115 0.65 19.90 7.17
CA PHE A 115 0.65 20.64 5.90
C PHE A 115 -0.64 20.37 5.13
N LEU A 116 -1.77 20.72 5.71
CA LEU A 116 -3.11 20.28 5.37
C LEU A 116 -3.42 20.33 3.86
N GLU A 117 -3.12 21.43 3.18
CA GLU A 117 -3.42 21.60 1.75
C GLU A 117 -2.66 20.60 0.86
N LEU A 118 -1.36 20.43 1.10
CA LEU A 118 -0.53 19.48 0.35
C LEU A 118 -0.89 18.03 0.72
N HIS A 119 -1.11 17.76 2.00
CA HIS A 119 -1.53 16.45 2.48
C HIS A 119 -2.83 15.99 1.82
N ARG A 120 -3.83 16.85 1.74
CA ARG A 120 -5.12 16.57 1.09
C ARG A 120 -4.96 16.20 -0.39
N LYS A 121 -4.15 16.96 -1.14
CA LYS A 121 -3.86 16.68 -2.56
C LYS A 121 -3.17 15.34 -2.73
N VAL A 122 -2.16 15.06 -1.89
CA VAL A 122 -1.37 13.83 -1.98
C VAL A 122 -2.17 12.61 -1.53
N SER A 123 -2.97 12.72 -0.47
CA SER A 123 -3.83 11.62 -0.01
C SER A 123 -4.96 11.31 -1.01
N THR A 124 -5.50 12.33 -1.69
CA THR A 124 -6.43 12.14 -2.80
C THR A 124 -5.75 11.44 -4.00
N LEU A 125 -4.51 11.82 -4.33
CA LEU A 125 -3.73 11.12 -5.36
C LEU A 125 -3.50 9.66 -5.00
N TYR A 126 -3.16 9.37 -3.74
CA TYR A 126 -3.03 8.01 -3.23
C TYR A 126 -4.34 7.22 -3.38
N LEU A 127 -5.47 7.80 -3.00
CA LEU A 127 -6.78 7.16 -3.11
C LEU A 127 -7.11 6.81 -4.56
N LEU A 128 -7.00 7.78 -5.46
CA LEU A 128 -7.34 7.60 -6.87
C LEU A 128 -6.39 6.62 -7.57
N SER A 129 -5.08 6.73 -7.34
CA SER A 129 -4.10 5.82 -7.93
C SER A 129 -4.25 4.39 -7.40
N SER A 130 -4.58 4.21 -6.11
CA SER A 130 -4.88 2.89 -5.54
C SER A 130 -6.13 2.27 -6.18
N LEU A 131 -7.20 3.05 -6.37
CA LEU A 131 -8.41 2.56 -7.04
C LEU A 131 -8.12 2.07 -8.46
N VAL A 132 -7.40 2.86 -9.24
CA VAL A 132 -7.05 2.48 -10.63
C VAL A 132 -6.10 1.27 -10.63
N LEU A 133 -5.10 1.22 -9.74
CA LEU A 133 -4.19 0.09 -9.59
C LEU A 133 -4.96 -1.21 -9.34
N HIS A 134 -5.84 -1.23 -8.34
CA HIS A 134 -6.58 -2.44 -7.98
C HIS A 134 -7.63 -2.83 -9.03
N SER A 135 -8.18 -1.87 -9.77
CA SER A 135 -9.04 -2.16 -10.93
C SER A 135 -8.27 -2.89 -12.04
N ILE A 136 -7.03 -2.47 -12.33
CA ILE A 136 -6.19 -3.15 -13.32
C ILE A 136 -5.73 -4.52 -12.79
N CYS A 137 -5.42 -4.65 -11.49
CA CYS A 137 -5.13 -5.94 -10.87
C CYS A 137 -6.29 -6.93 -11.02
N LEU A 138 -7.53 -6.46 -10.90
CA LEU A 138 -8.72 -7.28 -11.14
C LEU A 138 -8.78 -7.78 -12.57
N VAL A 139 -8.53 -6.90 -13.56
CA VAL A 139 -8.48 -7.27 -14.97
C VAL A 139 -7.34 -8.26 -15.25
N ASP A 140 -6.15 -8.03 -14.68
CA ASP A 140 -4.99 -8.92 -14.86
C ASP A 140 -5.28 -10.34 -14.34
N TYR A 141 -5.99 -10.48 -13.22
CA TYR A 141 -6.30 -11.79 -12.65
C TYR A 141 -7.03 -12.71 -13.62
N PHE A 142 -7.94 -12.18 -14.45
CA PHE A 142 -8.68 -12.97 -15.43
C PHE A 142 -7.93 -13.20 -16.73
N LYS A 143 -6.73 -12.64 -16.89
CA LYS A 143 -5.89 -12.85 -18.06
C LYS A 143 -5.21 -14.23 -18.01
N PRO A 144 -5.17 -14.98 -19.13
CA PRO A 144 -4.37 -16.20 -19.21
C PRO A 144 -2.88 -15.94 -18.92
N GLY A 145 -2.30 -16.70 -17.99
CA GLY A 145 -0.89 -16.54 -17.61
C GLY A 145 -0.61 -15.45 -16.57
N SER A 146 -1.66 -14.87 -15.97
CA SER A 146 -1.49 -13.93 -14.86
C SER A 146 -0.70 -14.52 -13.69
N THR A 147 0.15 -13.71 -13.09
CA THR A 147 0.88 -14.03 -11.85
C THR A 147 0.10 -13.69 -10.59
N MET A 148 -1.07 -13.07 -10.75
CA MET A 148 -1.95 -12.70 -9.64
C MET A 148 -2.50 -13.92 -8.91
N THR A 149 -2.38 -13.93 -7.60
CA THR A 149 -2.94 -14.98 -6.75
C THR A 149 -4.36 -14.64 -6.30
N LYS A 150 -5.13 -15.67 -5.89
CA LYS A 150 -6.47 -15.47 -5.29
C LYS A 150 -6.42 -14.51 -4.08
N ARG A 151 -5.35 -14.57 -3.27
CA ARG A 151 -5.17 -13.67 -2.11
C ARG A 151 -5.01 -12.22 -2.56
N MET A 152 -4.20 -11.96 -3.59
CA MET A 152 -4.03 -10.63 -4.15
C MET A 152 -5.35 -10.10 -4.74
N LEU A 153 -6.12 -10.96 -5.42
CA LEU A 153 -7.46 -10.61 -5.91
C LEU A 153 -8.39 -10.19 -4.77
N THR A 154 -8.49 -11.00 -3.71
CA THR A 154 -9.35 -10.68 -2.55
C THR A 154 -8.96 -9.34 -1.93
N LEU A 155 -7.66 -9.09 -1.75
CA LEU A 155 -7.16 -7.81 -1.21
C LEU A 155 -7.44 -6.64 -2.16
N SER A 156 -7.34 -6.85 -3.47
CA SER A 156 -7.71 -5.84 -4.47
C SER A 156 -9.20 -5.50 -4.41
N ILE A 157 -10.07 -6.48 -4.22
CA ILE A 157 -11.52 -6.24 -4.04
C ILE A 157 -11.78 -5.46 -2.75
N ILE A 158 -11.14 -5.81 -1.63
CA ILE A 158 -11.27 -5.08 -0.37
C ILE A 158 -10.80 -3.62 -0.55
N SER A 159 -9.64 -3.41 -1.20
CA SER A 159 -9.13 -2.07 -1.49
C SER A 159 -10.09 -1.25 -2.37
N LEU A 160 -10.68 -1.89 -3.40
CA LEU A 160 -11.67 -1.23 -4.27
C LEU A 160 -12.93 -0.85 -3.51
N CYS A 161 -13.50 -1.75 -2.71
CA CYS A 161 -14.69 -1.46 -1.91
C CYS A 161 -14.43 -0.31 -0.92
N SER A 162 -13.32 -0.39 -0.18
CA SER A 162 -12.96 0.65 0.80
C SER A 162 -12.65 1.99 0.13
N GLY A 163 -11.89 1.96 -0.98
CA GLY A 163 -11.56 3.16 -1.74
C GLY A 163 -12.79 3.80 -2.40
N PHE A 164 -13.74 3.00 -2.88
CA PHE A 164 -14.99 3.51 -3.43
C PHE A 164 -15.86 4.20 -2.36
N VAL A 165 -15.95 3.61 -1.16
CA VAL A 165 -16.64 4.25 -0.03
C VAL A 165 -15.99 5.59 0.30
N LEU A 166 -14.65 5.65 0.36
CA LEU A 166 -13.93 6.91 0.59
C LEU A 166 -14.18 7.91 -0.53
N LEU A 167 -14.21 7.47 -1.79
CA LEU A 167 -14.48 8.34 -2.94
C LEU A 167 -15.88 8.99 -2.85
N MET A 168 -16.89 8.24 -2.36
CA MET A 168 -18.24 8.74 -2.17
C MET A 168 -18.37 9.71 -0.98
N LEU A 169 -17.52 9.57 0.03
CA LEU A 169 -17.53 10.41 1.23
C LEU A 169 -16.60 11.62 1.13
N LEU A 170 -15.79 11.70 0.06
CA LEU A 170 -14.84 12.80 -0.15
C LEU A 170 -15.57 14.10 -0.49
N ASP A 171 -15.32 15.15 0.28
CA ASP A 171 -15.68 16.51 -0.12
C ASP A 171 -14.69 17.00 -1.19
N TRP A 172 -15.15 17.02 -2.43
CA TRP A 172 -14.34 17.42 -3.58
C TRP A 172 -13.93 18.89 -3.56
N SER A 173 -14.66 19.73 -2.83
CA SER A 173 -14.34 21.17 -2.73
C SER A 173 -13.11 21.41 -1.85
N GLN A 174 -12.93 20.60 -0.81
CA GLN A 174 -11.84 20.71 0.15
C GLN A 174 -10.81 19.59 0.03
N LEU A 175 -11.09 18.54 -0.75
CA LEU A 175 -10.33 17.29 -0.84
C LEU A 175 -10.09 16.64 0.54
N ASP A 176 -11.12 16.68 1.40
CA ASP A 176 -11.08 16.15 2.76
C ASP A 176 -12.35 15.38 3.09
N PHE A 177 -12.36 14.77 4.26
CA PHE A 177 -13.49 14.01 4.77
C PHE A 177 -14.08 14.72 5.97
N SER A 178 -15.39 14.64 6.14
CA SER A 178 -16.06 15.10 7.35
C SER A 178 -15.50 14.40 8.59
N GLU A 179 -15.34 15.16 9.67
CA GLU A 179 -14.90 14.60 10.96
C GLU A 179 -15.92 13.56 11.46
N CYS A 180 -15.40 12.53 12.15
CA CYS A 180 -16.25 11.55 12.82
C CYS A 180 -17.02 12.26 13.93
N SER A 181 -18.35 12.29 13.84
CA SER A 181 -19.18 12.99 14.84
C SER A 181 -19.10 12.30 16.21
N ALA A 182 -18.99 13.10 17.26
CA ALA A 182 -19.01 12.60 18.64
C ALA A 182 -20.38 11.98 19.03
N ASP A 183 -21.45 12.31 18.29
CA ASP A 183 -22.82 11.87 18.56
C ASP A 183 -23.06 10.38 18.25
N PHE A 184 -22.22 9.80 17.36
CA PHE A 184 -22.24 8.37 17.04
C PHE A 184 -20.85 7.75 17.21
N PRO A 185 -20.36 7.58 18.46
CA PRO A 185 -18.98 7.15 18.70
C PRO A 185 -18.68 5.70 18.28
N GLN A 186 -19.68 4.93 17.85
CA GLN A 186 -19.49 3.51 17.61
C GLN A 186 -18.88 3.17 16.25
N TYR A 187 -19.08 3.97 15.20
CA TYR A 187 -18.58 3.61 13.85
C TYR A 187 -18.29 4.85 12.99
N CYS A 188 -17.02 5.16 12.81
CA CYS A 188 -16.60 6.12 11.78
C CYS A 188 -16.30 5.38 10.47
N VAL A 189 -17.23 5.46 9.53
CA VAL A 189 -17.08 4.78 8.22
C VAL A 189 -15.85 5.27 7.47
N VAL A 190 -15.51 6.55 7.55
CA VAL A 190 -14.31 7.12 6.93
C VAL A 190 -13.06 6.45 7.50
N SER A 191 -12.92 6.44 8.83
CA SER A 191 -11.76 5.86 9.50
C SER A 191 -11.62 4.35 9.21
N LEU A 192 -12.73 3.60 9.33
CA LEU A 192 -12.76 2.16 9.02
C LEU A 192 -12.35 1.87 7.57
N SER A 193 -12.86 2.68 6.62
CA SER A 193 -12.51 2.51 5.20
C SER A 193 -11.05 2.87 4.94
N MET A 194 -10.50 3.90 5.59
CA MET A 194 -9.08 4.25 5.52
C MET A 194 -8.20 3.12 6.08
N TRP A 195 -8.56 2.56 7.24
CA TRP A 195 -7.85 1.43 7.83
C TRP A 195 -7.90 0.20 6.92
N SER A 196 -9.09 -0.11 6.40
CA SER A 196 -9.28 -1.25 5.50
C SER A 196 -8.45 -1.11 4.22
N LEU A 197 -8.45 0.06 3.59
CA LEU A 197 -7.63 0.36 2.41
C LEU A 197 -6.14 0.22 2.71
N THR A 198 -5.67 0.80 3.83
CA THR A 198 -4.27 0.79 4.23
C THR A 198 -3.80 -0.64 4.50
N GLN A 199 -4.56 -1.41 5.29
CA GLN A 199 -4.20 -2.79 5.62
C GLN A 199 -4.24 -3.71 4.39
N ALA A 200 -5.24 -3.54 3.52
CA ALA A 200 -5.32 -4.31 2.28
C ALA A 200 -4.11 -4.04 1.36
N ASN A 201 -3.66 -2.79 1.24
CA ASN A 201 -2.47 -2.42 0.47
C ASN A 201 -1.18 -3.02 1.08
N ILE A 202 -1.01 -2.97 2.40
CA ILE A 202 0.14 -3.58 3.09
C ILE A 202 0.16 -5.10 2.84
N LEU A 203 -0.96 -5.78 3.05
CA LEU A 203 -1.09 -7.22 2.82
C LEU A 203 -0.92 -7.60 1.35
N TRP A 204 -1.34 -6.74 0.43
CA TRP A 204 -1.11 -6.94 -1.00
C TRP A 204 0.39 -6.92 -1.33
N CYS A 205 1.17 -6.01 -0.75
CA CYS A 205 2.64 -6.01 -0.87
C CYS A 205 3.27 -7.31 -0.34
N VAL A 206 2.80 -7.82 0.80
CA VAL A 206 3.24 -9.12 1.33
C VAL A 206 2.93 -10.24 0.35
N CYS A 207 1.70 -10.29 -0.18
CA CYS A 207 1.30 -11.31 -1.14
C CYS A 207 2.10 -11.25 -2.43
N LEU A 208 2.43 -10.06 -2.93
CA LEU A 208 3.30 -9.86 -4.09
C LEU A 208 4.69 -10.48 -3.83
N GLY A 209 5.34 -10.11 -2.73
CA GLY A 209 6.65 -10.64 -2.36
C GLY A 209 6.66 -12.17 -2.21
N LEU A 210 5.68 -12.73 -1.47
CA LEU A 210 5.58 -14.18 -1.25
C LEU A 210 5.26 -14.95 -2.52
N SER A 211 4.42 -14.41 -3.41
CA SER A 211 4.09 -15.04 -4.69
C SER A 211 5.32 -15.19 -5.56
N LEU A 212 6.12 -14.13 -5.70
CA LEU A 212 7.36 -14.16 -6.48
C LEU A 212 8.43 -15.05 -5.85
N LEU A 213 8.56 -15.03 -4.52
CA LEU A 213 9.48 -15.93 -3.82
C LEU A 213 9.17 -17.41 -4.11
N LYS A 214 7.88 -17.77 -4.14
CA LYS A 214 7.44 -19.13 -4.51
C LYS A 214 7.82 -19.47 -5.95
N THR A 215 7.65 -18.55 -6.89
CA THR A 215 8.02 -18.73 -8.30
C THR A 215 9.53 -18.99 -8.46
N ILE A 216 10.36 -18.18 -7.79
CA ILE A 216 11.82 -18.33 -7.78
C ILE A 216 12.21 -19.72 -7.26
N ARG A 217 11.69 -20.15 -6.12
CA ARG A 217 12.00 -21.47 -5.53
C ARG A 217 11.58 -22.63 -6.45
N THR A 218 10.44 -22.52 -7.10
CA THR A 218 9.98 -23.56 -8.04
C THR A 218 10.91 -23.66 -9.24
N GLN A 219 11.38 -22.55 -9.78
CA GLN A 219 12.33 -22.53 -10.89
C GLN A 219 13.69 -23.15 -10.49
N GLN A 220 14.19 -22.83 -9.29
CA GLN A 220 15.42 -23.44 -8.79
C GLN A 220 15.30 -24.95 -8.62
N ASN A 221 14.22 -25.43 -8.01
CA ASN A 221 14.01 -26.86 -7.80
C ASN A 221 13.90 -27.65 -9.13
N ASN A 222 13.32 -27.03 -10.15
CA ASN A 222 13.23 -27.66 -11.49
C ASN A 222 14.61 -27.72 -12.16
N LEU A 223 15.50 -26.75 -11.95
CA LEU A 223 16.88 -26.78 -12.44
C LEU A 223 17.70 -27.89 -11.77
N TYR A 224 17.56 -28.08 -10.46
CA TYR A 224 18.26 -29.17 -9.74
C TYR A 224 17.80 -30.57 -10.14
N LYS A 225 16.59 -30.72 -10.66
CA LYS A 225 16.09 -32.03 -11.14
C LYS A 225 16.58 -32.40 -12.55
N LEU A 226 17.16 -31.43 -13.28
CA LEU A 226 17.65 -31.61 -14.65
C LEU A 226 19.18 -31.83 -14.70
N ILE A 227 19.87 -31.70 -13.57
CA ILE A 227 21.30 -32.00 -13.37
C ILE A 227 21.44 -33.34 -12.67
#